data_4d236592a0571d7475a8c23d7ae55b0e
#
_entry.id   4d236592a0571d7475a8c23d7ae55b0e
#
_cell.length_a   1.000
_cell.length_b   1.000
_cell.length_c   1.000
_cell.angle_alpha   90.00
_cell.angle_beta   90.00
_cell.angle_gamma   90.00
#
_symmetry.space_group_name_H-M   'P 1'
#
loop_
_entity.id
_entity.type
_entity.pdbx_description
1 polymer ?
#
loop_
_entity_poly.entity_id
_entity_poly.type
_entity_poly.pdbx_seq_one_letter_code
_entity_poly.pdbx_strand_id
1 'polypeptide(L)' 'MTLDILPLGRDAVITSVGGEGPLRCRLLDMGLIPKTTVRVEKVAPLGDPIELRVRGYSLSLRKEDARNIEVEVKDA' A
#
# COMPACT_ATOMS: atom_id res chain seq x y z
N MET A 1 -3.15 0.71 -10.97
CA MET A 1 -1.83 1.28 -10.62
C MET A 1 -1.25 0.56 -9.41
N THR A 2 0.04 0.68 -9.21
CA THR A 2 0.67 0.09 -8.04
C THR A 2 0.69 1.10 -6.88
N LEU A 3 0.74 0.57 -5.66
CA LEU A 3 0.65 1.39 -4.45
C LEU A 3 1.77 2.43 -4.33
N ASP A 4 2.95 2.14 -4.87
CA ASP A 4 4.09 3.04 -4.79
C ASP A 4 3.88 4.39 -5.50
N ILE A 5 2.95 4.44 -6.44
CA ILE A 5 2.66 5.67 -7.19
C ILE A 5 1.31 6.28 -6.81
N LEU A 6 0.65 5.75 -5.80
CA LEU A 6 -0.63 6.32 -5.34
C LEU A 6 -0.38 7.70 -4.75
N PRO A 7 -1.10 8.74 -5.21
CA PRO A 7 -0.91 10.09 -4.68
C PRO A 7 -1.23 10.19 -3.20
N LEU A 8 -0.51 11.07 -2.52
CA LEU A 8 -0.71 11.36 -1.12
C LEU A 8 -2.16 11.79 -0.85
N GLY A 9 -2.75 11.24 0.19
CA GLY A 9 -4.11 11.64 0.60
C GLY A 9 -5.25 11.01 -0.18
N ARG A 10 -4.96 10.15 -1.16
CA ARG A 10 -6.00 9.50 -1.95
C ARG A 10 -6.29 8.11 -1.39
N ASP A 11 -7.57 7.79 -1.31
CA ASP A 11 -7.99 6.44 -0.93
C ASP A 11 -7.96 5.52 -2.14
N ALA A 12 -7.56 4.29 -1.93
CA ALA A 12 -7.55 3.29 -2.98
C ALA A 12 -7.88 1.93 -2.37
N VAL A 13 -8.39 1.03 -3.20
CA VAL A 13 -8.70 -0.34 -2.80
C VAL A 13 -7.64 -1.26 -3.38
N ILE A 14 -7.10 -2.14 -2.54
CA ILE A 14 -6.16 -3.15 -3.01
C ILE A 14 -6.91 -4.16 -3.87
N THR A 15 -6.44 -4.36 -5.09
CA THR A 15 -7.05 -5.32 -6.02
C THR A 15 -6.28 -6.62 -6.09
N SER A 16 -4.97 -6.56 -5.96
CA SER A 16 -4.16 -7.79 -5.90
C SER A 16 -2.84 -7.52 -5.19
N VAL A 17 -2.27 -8.56 -4.63
CA VAL A 17 -0.97 -8.52 -3.96
C VAL A 17 -0.04 -9.48 -4.69
N GLY A 18 0.99 -8.92 -5.31
CA GLY A 18 1.99 -9.69 -6.03
C GLY A 18 3.14 -10.10 -5.15
N GLY A 19 4.28 -10.33 -5.77
CA GLY A 19 5.46 -10.86 -5.09
C GLY A 19 5.38 -12.37 -4.97
N GLU A 20 6.43 -12.95 -4.44
CA GLU A 20 6.52 -14.40 -4.30
C GLU A 20 7.01 -14.76 -2.90
N GLY A 21 6.61 -15.96 -2.43
CA GLY A 21 7.10 -16.55 -1.20
C GLY A 21 6.96 -15.64 0.01
N PRO A 22 8.06 -15.44 0.76
CA PRO A 22 8.04 -14.70 2.03
C PRO A 22 7.56 -13.26 1.90
N LEU A 23 7.86 -12.58 0.80
CA LEU A 23 7.44 -11.19 0.60
C LEU A 23 5.92 -11.10 0.57
N ARG A 24 5.29 -11.93 -0.27
CA ARG A 24 3.84 -11.92 -0.39
C ARG A 24 3.16 -12.24 0.93
N CYS A 25 3.67 -13.27 1.63
CA CYS A 25 3.12 -13.66 2.93
C CYS A 25 3.24 -12.51 3.94
N ARG A 26 4.38 -11.82 3.96
CA ARG A 26 4.60 -10.70 4.87
C ARG A 26 3.62 -9.57 4.60
N LEU A 27 3.41 -9.23 3.32
CA LEU A 27 2.47 -8.16 2.95
C LEU A 27 1.05 -8.50 3.39
N LEU A 28 0.63 -9.74 3.16
CA LEU A 28 -0.70 -10.18 3.58
C LEU A 28 -0.84 -10.18 5.10
N ASP A 29 0.19 -10.61 5.82
CA ASP A 29 0.18 -10.61 7.28
C ASP A 29 0.09 -9.20 7.86
N MET A 30 0.60 -8.20 7.14
CA MET A 30 0.50 -6.81 7.55
C MET A 30 -0.90 -6.23 7.33
N GLY A 31 -1.82 -6.99 6.75
CA GLY A 31 -3.17 -6.55 6.49
C GLY A 31 -3.39 -5.99 5.09
N LEU A 32 -2.38 -6.09 4.22
CA LEU A 32 -2.47 -5.59 2.85
C LEU A 32 -3.10 -6.64 1.95
N ILE A 33 -4.39 -6.89 2.19
CA ILE A 33 -5.13 -7.94 1.48
C ILE A 33 -6.09 -7.32 0.45
N PRO A 34 -6.46 -8.07 -0.60
CA PRO A 34 -7.42 -7.57 -1.59
C PRO A 34 -8.72 -7.09 -0.94
N LYS A 35 -9.30 -6.05 -1.53
CA LYS A 35 -10.53 -5.38 -1.09
C LYS A 35 -10.36 -4.49 0.14
N THR A 36 -9.14 -4.33 0.64
CA THR A 36 -8.85 -3.43 1.75
C THR A 36 -8.59 -2.03 1.21
N THR A 37 -9.16 -1.02 1.88
CA THR A 37 -8.90 0.38 1.52
C THR A 37 -7.62 0.85 2.21
N VAL A 38 -6.79 1.55 1.44
CA VAL A 38 -5.53 2.13 1.95
C VAL A 38 -5.41 3.58 1.52
N ARG A 39 -4.65 4.34 2.28
CA ARG A 39 -4.34 5.73 1.96
C ARG A 39 -2.88 5.99 2.28
N VAL A 40 -2.19 6.69 1.39
CA VAL A 40 -0.83 7.16 1.68
C VAL A 40 -0.95 8.45 2.48
N GLU A 41 -0.52 8.42 3.74
CA GLU A 41 -0.63 9.58 4.63
C GLU A 41 0.62 10.44 4.66
N LYS A 42 1.77 9.83 4.54
CA LYS A 42 3.05 10.52 4.56
C LYS A 42 4.05 9.82 3.69
N VAL A 43 5.01 10.58 3.22
CA VAL A 43 6.15 10.05 2.48
C VAL A 43 7.41 10.63 3.11
N ALA A 44 8.39 9.79 3.38
CA ALA A 44 9.65 10.25 3.96
C ALA A 44 10.31 11.30 3.04
N PRO A 45 11.16 12.19 3.59
CA PRO A 45 11.75 13.28 2.80
C PRO A 45 12.45 12.86 1.51
N LEU A 46 13.00 11.66 1.46
CA LEU A 46 13.64 11.14 0.25
C LEU A 46 12.70 10.28 -0.60
N GLY A 47 11.41 10.26 -0.27
CA GLY A 47 10.42 9.49 -1.01
C GLY A 47 10.21 8.08 -0.54
N ASP A 48 10.95 7.61 0.46
CA ASP A 48 10.91 6.23 0.93
C ASP A 48 11.34 6.17 2.39
N PRO A 49 10.64 5.47 3.28
CA PRO A 49 9.42 4.70 3.06
C PRO A 49 8.16 5.57 2.97
N ILE A 50 7.06 4.94 2.59
CA ILE A 50 5.76 5.59 2.63
C ILE A 50 5.01 5.12 3.87
N GLU A 51 4.19 6.00 4.44
CA GLU A 51 3.36 5.66 5.58
C GLU A 51 1.92 5.53 5.11
N LEU A 52 1.34 4.37 5.36
CA LEU A 52 0.00 4.02 4.93
C LEU A 52 -0.96 3.98 6.10
N ARG A 53 -2.20 4.33 5.83
CA ARG A 53 -3.30 4.06 6.75
C ARG A 53 -4.09 2.88 6.23
N VAL A 54 -4.25 1.87 7.08
CA VAL A 54 -4.94 0.61 6.73
C VAL A 54 -5.85 0.24 7.89
N ARG A 55 -7.15 0.16 7.65
CA ARG A 55 -8.11 -0.29 8.67
C ARG A 55 -7.97 0.37 10.03
N GLY A 56 -7.67 1.66 10.05
CA GLY A 56 -7.59 2.41 11.30
C GLY A 56 -6.25 2.36 12.01
N TYR A 57 -5.25 1.76 11.40
CA TYR A 57 -3.87 1.81 11.91
C TYR A 57 -2.92 2.26 10.81
N SER A 58 -1.73 2.69 11.22
CA SER A 58 -0.70 3.15 10.29
C SER A 58 0.43 2.15 10.24
N LEU A 59 1.02 2.00 9.05
CA LEU A 59 2.22 1.20 8.89
C LEU A 59 3.13 1.84 7.85
N SER A 60 4.42 1.56 7.96
CA SER A 60 5.41 2.03 6.99
C SER A 60 5.75 0.91 6.02
N LEU A 61 5.88 1.25 4.75
CA LEU A 61 6.16 0.28 3.70
C LEU A 61 7.19 0.86 2.75
N ARG A 62 8.17 0.07 2.36
CA ARG A 62 9.15 0.52 1.37
C ARG A 62 8.50 0.56 0.00
N LYS A 63 8.92 1.53 -0.81
CA LYS A 63 8.40 1.66 -2.17
C LYS A 63 8.59 0.40 -2.99
N GLU A 64 9.73 -0.26 -2.86
CA GLU A 64 9.98 -1.49 -3.61
C GLU A 64 8.97 -2.59 -3.26
N ASP A 65 8.49 -2.62 -2.01
CA ASP A 65 7.47 -3.57 -1.60
C ASP A 65 6.10 -3.12 -2.12
N ALA A 66 5.84 -1.82 -2.10
CA ALA A 66 4.58 -1.27 -2.58
C ALA A 66 4.35 -1.50 -4.08
N ARG A 67 5.41 -1.66 -4.84
CA ARG A 67 5.31 -1.97 -6.28
C ARG A 67 4.62 -3.30 -6.54
N ASN A 68 4.58 -4.18 -5.55
CA ASN A 68 3.96 -5.49 -5.69
C ASN A 68 2.47 -5.48 -5.37
N ILE A 69 1.93 -4.31 -5.01
CA ILE A 69 0.52 -4.19 -4.62
C ILE A 69 -0.22 -3.37 -5.66
N GLU A 70 -1.21 -3.99 -6.30
CA GLU A 70 -2.08 -3.30 -7.23
C GLU A 70 -3.23 -2.66 -6.48
N VAL A 71 -3.53 -1.42 -6.81
CA VAL A 71 -4.62 -0.68 -6.20
C VAL A 71 -5.46 0.01 -7.27
N GLU A 72 -6.69 0.32 -6.90
CA GLU A 72 -7.59 1.09 -7.74
C GLU A 72 -8.05 2.30 -6.92
N VAL A 73 -7.84 3.50 -7.47
CA VAL A 73 -8.20 4.73 -6.76
C VAL A 73 -9.70 4.80 -6.60
N LYS A 74 -10.15 5.10 -5.38
CA LYS A 74 -11.57 5.33 -5.12
C LYS A 74 -11.93 6.76 -5.48
N ASP A 75 -12.93 6.91 -6.31
CA ASP A 75 -13.50 8.22 -6.57
C ASP A 75 -14.47 8.53 -5.45
N ALA A 76 -14.37 9.73 -4.95
CA ALA A 76 -15.21 10.17 -3.84
C ALA A 76 -16.70 10.19 -4.24
#